data_14d94057199a0cea576cc6b583442469
#
_entry.id   14d94057199a0cea576cc6b583442469
#
_cell.length_a   1.000
_cell.length_b   1.000
_cell.length_c   1.000
_cell.angle_alpha   90.00
_cell.angle_beta   90.00
_cell.angle_gamma   90.00
#
_symmetry.space_group_name_H-M   'P 1'
#
loop_
_entity.id
_entity.type
_entity.pdbx_description
1 polymer ?
#
loop_
_entity_poly.entity_id
_entity_poly.type
_entity_poly.pdbx_seq_one_letter_code
_entity_poly.pdbx_strand_id
1 'polypeptide(L)'
;MEQFLLFRKFLRNINQQLMQNTRLLKKELNKKKSVIQLQGKVIQLLDDTKKTIETSLKDQIEAQEIEVVEEDDKLKVIFVDKILFDSGSAKINDRGMELLQIMAGALKNNKDQNIVVEGHTDDVPLSAALQKRFSSNWELSTARAAAVVWVFQEQAGIEPERLSARGYSFYRPVAPNTTEAGRHQNRRIEIILGAGD
;
A
#
# COMPACT_ATOMS: atom_id res chain seq x y z
N MET A 1 -54.41 45.84 9.21
CA MET A 1 -53.19 46.24 8.49
C MET A 1 -51.93 45.66 9.14
N GLU A 2 -51.83 45.65 10.45
CA GLU A 2 -50.66 45.14 11.24
C GLU A 2 -50.40 43.64 11.04
N GLN A 3 -51.42 42.80 11.09
CA GLN A 3 -51.31 41.33 10.86
C GLN A 3 -50.72 40.99 9.49
N PHE A 4 -51.05 41.75 8.46
CA PHE A 4 -50.54 41.52 7.10
C PHE A 4 -49.04 41.89 6.99
N LEU A 5 -48.60 42.91 7.70
CA LEU A 5 -47.20 43.30 7.79
C LEU A 5 -46.36 42.25 8.55
N LEU A 6 -46.88 41.70 9.65
CA LEU A 6 -46.25 40.63 10.42
C LEU A 6 -46.11 39.34 9.57
N PHE A 7 -47.15 38.95 8.84
CA PHE A 7 -47.14 37.81 7.96
C PHE A 7 -46.10 37.96 6.82
N ARG A 8 -46.00 39.13 6.19
CA ARG A 8 -44.96 39.42 5.17
C ARG A 8 -43.54 39.33 5.74
N LYS A 9 -43.34 39.84 6.96
CA LYS A 9 -42.04 39.76 7.64
C LYS A 9 -41.66 38.31 7.96
N PHE A 10 -42.60 37.51 8.42
CA PHE A 10 -42.42 36.07 8.66
C PHE A 10 -42.04 35.32 7.38
N LEU A 11 -42.78 35.51 6.28
CA LEU A 11 -42.48 34.87 4.99
C LEU A 11 -41.07 35.27 4.47
N ARG A 12 -40.68 36.53 4.63
CA ARG A 12 -39.36 37.02 4.23
C ARG A 12 -38.27 36.33 5.04
N ASN A 13 -38.49 36.12 6.33
CA ASN A 13 -37.49 35.44 7.22
C ASN A 13 -37.35 33.97 6.82
N ILE A 14 -38.45 33.26 6.57
CA ILE A 14 -38.43 31.87 6.08
C ILE A 14 -37.71 31.78 4.75
N ASN A 15 -38.01 32.65 3.80
CA ASN A 15 -37.32 32.65 2.49
C ASN A 15 -35.81 32.90 2.62
N GLN A 16 -35.38 33.80 3.54
CA GLN A 16 -33.98 34.00 3.80
C GLN A 16 -33.30 32.77 4.40
N GLN A 17 -33.94 32.10 5.35
CA GLN A 17 -33.42 30.86 5.94
C GLN A 17 -33.34 29.73 4.89
N LEU A 18 -34.36 29.57 4.06
CA LEU A 18 -34.40 28.60 2.97
C LEU A 18 -33.27 28.86 1.96
N MET A 19 -33.02 30.10 1.58
CA MET A 19 -31.93 30.48 0.68
C MET A 19 -30.56 30.17 1.29
N GLN A 20 -30.37 30.46 2.59
CA GLN A 20 -29.14 30.13 3.30
C GLN A 20 -28.90 28.63 3.37
N ASN A 21 -29.91 27.86 3.77
CA ASN A 21 -29.83 26.39 3.82
C ASN A 21 -29.53 25.77 2.45
N THR A 22 -30.22 26.26 1.39
CA THR A 22 -29.98 25.81 0.03
C THR A 22 -28.54 26.10 -0.42
N ARG A 23 -27.98 27.24 -0.05
CA ARG A 23 -26.57 27.61 -0.35
C ARG A 23 -25.58 26.69 0.37
N LEU A 24 -25.84 26.39 1.66
CA LEU A 24 -25.00 25.47 2.43
C LEU A 24 -25.04 24.06 1.87
N LEU A 25 -26.25 23.53 1.58
CA LEU A 25 -26.42 22.21 0.99
C LEU A 25 -25.75 22.07 -0.38
N LYS A 26 -25.83 23.11 -1.23
CA LYS A 26 -25.11 23.14 -2.50
C LYS A 26 -23.61 23.09 -2.32
N LYS A 27 -23.07 23.82 -1.31
CA LYS A 27 -21.64 23.78 -0.99
C LYS A 27 -21.18 22.41 -0.52
N GLU A 28 -21.95 21.77 0.36
CA GLU A 28 -21.67 20.40 0.83
C GLU A 28 -21.76 19.38 -0.31
N LEU A 29 -22.77 19.49 -1.15
CA LEU A 29 -22.94 18.60 -2.31
C LEU A 29 -21.75 18.70 -3.26
N ASN A 30 -21.29 19.93 -3.55
CA ASN A 30 -20.12 20.13 -4.41
C ASN A 30 -18.85 19.55 -3.78
N LYS A 31 -18.66 19.72 -2.46
CA LYS A 31 -17.54 19.10 -1.73
C LYS A 31 -17.58 17.58 -1.82
N LYS A 32 -18.76 16.96 -1.58
CA LYS A 32 -18.92 15.51 -1.70
C LYS A 32 -18.66 15.01 -3.13
N LYS A 33 -19.16 15.72 -4.15
CA LYS A 33 -18.88 15.38 -5.56
C LYS A 33 -17.38 15.38 -5.87
N SER A 34 -16.65 16.39 -5.39
CA SER A 34 -15.19 16.46 -5.59
C SER A 34 -14.46 15.30 -4.91
N VAL A 35 -14.89 14.91 -3.70
CA VAL A 35 -14.32 13.74 -3.00
C VAL A 35 -14.57 12.45 -3.78
N ILE A 36 -15.81 12.22 -4.23
CA ILE A 36 -16.18 11.04 -5.04
C ILE A 36 -15.36 10.98 -6.34
N GLN A 37 -15.15 12.10 -7.01
CA GLN A 37 -14.36 12.15 -8.23
C GLN A 37 -12.88 11.81 -7.94
N LEU A 38 -12.35 12.28 -6.80
CA LEU A 38 -10.97 11.98 -6.39
C LEU A 38 -10.80 10.48 -6.07
N GLN A 39 -11.72 9.93 -5.30
CA GLN A 39 -11.74 8.49 -4.99
C GLN A 39 -11.83 7.64 -6.26
N GLY A 40 -12.70 8.01 -7.22
CA GLY A 40 -12.81 7.30 -8.49
C GLY A 40 -11.49 7.30 -9.30
N LYS A 41 -10.74 8.41 -9.27
CA LYS A 41 -9.42 8.47 -9.91
C LYS A 41 -8.41 7.56 -9.22
N VAL A 42 -8.40 7.52 -7.88
CA VAL A 42 -7.49 6.65 -7.11
C VAL A 42 -7.76 5.17 -7.42
N ILE A 43 -9.05 4.77 -7.43
CA ILE A 43 -9.44 3.38 -7.75
C ILE A 43 -8.99 3.01 -9.16
N GLN A 44 -9.24 3.87 -10.16
CA GLN A 44 -8.80 3.62 -11.53
C GLN A 44 -7.27 3.49 -11.64
N LEU A 45 -6.54 4.32 -10.92
CA LEU A 45 -5.08 4.31 -10.90
C LEU A 45 -4.54 3.01 -10.27
N LEU A 46 -5.16 2.51 -9.20
CA LEU A 46 -4.80 1.22 -8.59
C LEU A 46 -5.07 0.05 -9.55
N ASP A 47 -6.22 0.04 -10.22
CA ASP A 47 -6.59 -0.99 -11.20
C ASP A 47 -5.60 -1.02 -12.40
N ASP A 48 -5.24 0.13 -12.95
CA ASP A 48 -4.25 0.22 -14.02
C ASP A 48 -2.86 -0.24 -13.57
N THR A 49 -2.46 0.10 -12.33
CA THR A 49 -1.19 -0.38 -11.73
C THR A 49 -1.21 -1.88 -11.55
N LYS A 50 -2.31 -2.43 -11.00
CA LYS A 50 -2.51 -3.87 -10.84
C LYS A 50 -2.34 -4.62 -12.16
N LYS A 51 -3.05 -4.20 -13.21
CA LYS A 51 -2.96 -4.80 -14.55
C LYS A 51 -1.54 -4.77 -15.11
N THR A 52 -0.82 -3.65 -14.88
CA THR A 52 0.57 -3.52 -15.32
C THR A 52 1.48 -4.50 -14.58
N ILE A 53 1.33 -4.63 -13.26
CA ILE A 53 2.10 -5.58 -12.44
C ILE A 53 1.78 -7.02 -12.83
N GLU A 54 0.49 -7.38 -12.92
CA GLU A 54 0.04 -8.73 -13.31
C GLU A 54 0.56 -9.14 -14.70
N THR A 55 0.58 -8.19 -15.65
CA THR A 55 1.11 -8.45 -16.99
C THR A 55 2.62 -8.61 -16.99
N SER A 56 3.33 -7.76 -16.25
CA SER A 56 4.80 -7.72 -16.24
C SER A 56 5.43 -8.84 -15.41
N LEU A 57 4.71 -9.38 -14.43
CA LEU A 57 5.16 -10.44 -13.50
C LEU A 57 4.35 -11.74 -13.65
N LYS A 58 3.72 -11.95 -14.82
CA LYS A 58 2.80 -13.05 -15.06
C LYS A 58 3.41 -14.41 -14.74
N ASP A 59 4.62 -14.68 -15.24
CA ASP A 59 5.29 -15.97 -15.06
C ASP A 59 5.57 -16.28 -13.59
N GLN A 60 5.91 -15.26 -12.79
CA GLN A 60 6.16 -15.39 -11.36
C GLN A 60 4.87 -15.58 -10.55
N ILE A 61 3.78 -14.97 -11.01
CA ILE A 61 2.46 -15.16 -10.41
C ILE A 61 1.96 -16.59 -10.70
N GLU A 62 2.09 -17.07 -11.92
CA GLU A 62 1.74 -18.46 -12.30
C GLU A 62 2.59 -19.50 -11.54
N ALA A 63 3.86 -19.18 -11.26
CA ALA A 63 4.76 -20.00 -10.44
C ALA A 63 4.48 -19.90 -8.92
N GLN A 64 3.50 -19.12 -8.48
CA GLN A 64 3.20 -18.85 -7.06
C GLN A 64 4.37 -18.26 -6.26
N GLU A 65 5.26 -17.55 -6.92
CA GLU A 65 6.38 -16.83 -6.32
C GLU A 65 6.01 -15.40 -5.92
N ILE A 66 4.99 -14.85 -6.60
CA ILE A 66 4.40 -13.53 -6.35
C ILE A 66 2.88 -13.68 -6.32
N GLU A 67 2.25 -13.00 -5.40
CA GLU A 67 0.80 -12.86 -5.30
C GLU A 67 0.42 -11.38 -5.34
N VAL A 68 -0.67 -11.06 -6.05
CA VAL A 68 -1.21 -9.70 -6.14
C VAL A 68 -2.62 -9.72 -5.55
N VAL A 69 -2.82 -8.98 -4.48
CA VAL A 69 -4.09 -8.93 -3.72
C VAL A 69 -4.57 -7.50 -3.64
N GLU A 70 -5.86 -7.30 -3.78
CA GLU A 70 -6.53 -6.03 -3.53
C GLU A 70 -7.34 -6.12 -2.24
N GLU A 71 -7.04 -5.25 -1.29
CA GLU A 71 -7.66 -5.25 0.04
C GLU A 71 -7.80 -3.81 0.53
N ASP A 72 -9.00 -3.41 0.98
CA ASP A 72 -9.27 -2.09 1.59
C ASP A 72 -8.75 -0.90 0.75
N ASP A 73 -9.05 -0.87 -0.54
CA ASP A 73 -8.59 0.16 -1.49
C ASP A 73 -7.06 0.27 -1.60
N LYS A 74 -6.34 -0.80 -1.26
CA LYS A 74 -4.89 -0.94 -1.39
C LYS A 74 -4.55 -2.10 -2.28
N LEU A 75 -3.48 -1.94 -3.05
CA LEU A 75 -2.90 -3.02 -3.81
C LEU A 75 -1.69 -3.57 -3.05
N LYS A 76 -1.71 -4.86 -2.74
CA LYS A 76 -0.64 -5.56 -2.06
C LYS A 76 0.02 -6.54 -3.02
N VAL A 77 1.32 -6.46 -3.16
CA VAL A 77 2.14 -7.40 -3.94
C VAL A 77 3.04 -8.15 -2.96
N ILE A 78 2.87 -9.46 -2.90
CA ILE A 78 3.53 -10.36 -1.94
C ILE A 78 4.59 -11.15 -2.68
N PHE A 79 5.83 -11.04 -2.25
CA PHE A 79 6.98 -11.79 -2.74
C PHE A 79 7.38 -12.84 -1.72
N VAL A 80 7.50 -14.09 -2.13
CA VAL A 80 8.16 -15.10 -1.32
C VAL A 80 9.63 -14.70 -1.09
N ASP A 81 10.08 -14.77 0.15
CA ASP A 81 11.40 -14.30 0.60
C ASP A 81 12.56 -14.77 -0.29
N LYS A 82 12.62 -16.05 -0.61
CA LYS A 82 13.74 -16.64 -1.37
C LYS A 82 13.84 -16.19 -2.83
N ILE A 83 12.81 -15.54 -3.38
CA ILE A 83 12.91 -14.98 -4.73
C ILE A 83 13.71 -13.67 -4.72
N LEU A 84 13.66 -12.94 -3.59
CA LEU A 84 14.35 -11.66 -3.42
C LEU A 84 15.72 -11.81 -2.75
N PHE A 85 15.89 -12.78 -1.84
CA PHE A 85 17.07 -12.92 -0.99
C PHE A 85 17.66 -14.33 -1.04
N ASP A 86 18.97 -14.42 -0.98
CA ASP A 86 19.64 -15.70 -0.73
C ASP A 86 19.41 -16.14 0.72
N SER A 87 19.52 -17.46 0.95
CA SER A 87 19.39 -18.04 2.29
C SER A 87 20.36 -17.38 3.27
N GLY A 88 19.84 -16.92 4.40
CA GLY A 88 20.67 -16.27 5.42
C GLY A 88 21.13 -14.87 5.06
N SER A 89 20.45 -14.16 4.15
CA SER A 89 20.81 -12.83 3.69
C SER A 89 19.65 -11.84 3.80
N ALA A 90 19.99 -10.55 3.92
CA ALA A 90 19.11 -9.42 3.66
C ALA A 90 19.60 -8.59 2.45
N LYS A 91 20.55 -9.13 1.67
CA LYS A 91 20.98 -8.52 0.41
C LYS A 91 20.09 -9.06 -0.71
N ILE A 92 19.55 -8.16 -1.53
CA ILE A 92 18.77 -8.53 -2.71
C ILE A 92 19.71 -9.30 -3.68
N ASN A 93 19.25 -10.45 -4.16
CA ASN A 93 19.93 -11.22 -5.19
C ASN A 93 19.64 -10.66 -6.61
N ASP A 94 20.35 -11.15 -7.63
CA ASP A 94 20.22 -10.62 -9.00
C ASP A 94 18.79 -10.77 -9.56
N ARG A 95 18.13 -11.91 -9.30
CA ARG A 95 16.74 -12.12 -9.71
C ARG A 95 15.78 -11.17 -9.01
N GLY A 96 15.96 -10.99 -7.70
CA GLY A 96 15.18 -10.04 -6.92
C GLY A 96 15.35 -8.60 -7.42
N MET A 97 16.57 -8.25 -7.82
CA MET A 97 16.85 -6.93 -8.40
C MET A 97 16.06 -6.71 -9.69
N GLU A 98 16.07 -7.69 -10.62
CA GLU A 98 15.31 -7.62 -11.87
C GLU A 98 13.80 -7.47 -11.61
N LEU A 99 13.23 -8.29 -10.71
CA LEU A 99 11.80 -8.25 -10.39
C LEU A 99 11.37 -6.93 -9.74
N LEU A 100 12.19 -6.43 -8.82
CA LEU A 100 11.92 -5.13 -8.18
C LEU A 100 12.04 -3.96 -9.15
N GLN A 101 12.95 -4.02 -10.15
CA GLN A 101 13.04 -3.02 -11.20
C GLN A 101 11.82 -3.04 -12.13
N ILE A 102 11.32 -4.22 -12.50
CA ILE A 102 10.09 -4.38 -13.28
C ILE A 102 8.91 -3.76 -12.51
N MET A 103 8.77 -4.11 -11.23
CA MET A 103 7.73 -3.55 -10.37
C MET A 103 7.85 -2.03 -10.24
N ALA A 104 9.06 -1.52 -10.02
CA ALA A 104 9.30 -0.08 -9.91
C ALA A 104 8.88 0.67 -11.17
N GLY A 105 9.00 0.07 -12.36
CA GLY A 105 8.50 0.63 -13.62
C GLY A 105 7.00 0.90 -13.59
N ALA A 106 6.21 -0.01 -12.99
CA ALA A 106 4.77 0.18 -12.81
C ALA A 106 4.45 1.27 -11.77
N LEU A 107 5.30 1.42 -10.74
CA LEU A 107 5.09 2.36 -9.63
C LEU A 107 5.49 3.80 -9.96
N LYS A 108 6.40 3.99 -10.90
CA LYS A 108 6.96 5.30 -11.25
C LYS A 108 5.92 6.29 -11.78
N ASN A 109 4.90 5.78 -12.47
CA ASN A 109 3.87 6.60 -13.10
C ASN A 109 2.80 7.08 -12.10
N ASN A 110 2.76 6.54 -10.89
CA ASN A 110 1.72 6.77 -9.89
C ASN A 110 2.25 7.58 -8.71
N LYS A 111 2.59 8.84 -8.95
CA LYS A 111 3.25 9.73 -7.98
C LYS A 111 2.44 10.04 -6.72
N ASP A 112 1.13 9.89 -6.77
CA ASP A 112 0.21 10.19 -5.66
C ASP A 112 0.02 8.99 -4.70
N GLN A 113 0.74 7.87 -4.92
CA GLN A 113 0.64 6.68 -4.07
C GLN A 113 1.85 6.54 -3.17
N ASN A 114 1.60 6.27 -1.89
CA ASN A 114 2.63 5.85 -0.95
C ASN A 114 2.91 4.35 -1.12
N ILE A 115 4.16 3.97 -0.90
CA ILE A 115 4.68 2.62 -1.01
C ILE A 115 5.21 2.21 0.35
N VAL A 116 4.55 1.23 0.96
CA VAL A 116 4.97 0.65 2.24
C VAL A 116 5.53 -0.74 1.96
N VAL A 117 6.77 -0.97 2.34
CA VAL A 117 7.40 -2.30 2.26
C VAL A 117 7.40 -2.94 3.64
N GLU A 118 6.75 -4.09 3.77
CA GLU A 118 6.65 -4.83 5.01
C GLU A 118 7.42 -6.16 4.92
N GLY A 119 8.33 -6.38 5.88
CA GLY A 119 9.11 -7.61 5.99
C GLY A 119 8.57 -8.54 7.07
N HIS A 120 8.47 -9.82 6.74
CA HIS A 120 7.97 -10.86 7.62
C HIS A 120 8.93 -12.06 7.65
N THR A 121 8.99 -12.76 8.80
CA THR A 121 9.72 -14.01 8.97
C THR A 121 8.78 -15.11 9.42
N ASP A 122 9.26 -16.35 9.44
CA ASP A 122 8.68 -17.41 10.24
C ASP A 122 9.15 -17.30 11.71
N ASP A 123 8.70 -18.22 12.56
CA ASP A 123 9.02 -18.28 13.99
C ASP A 123 10.33 -19.03 14.30
N VAL A 124 11.06 -19.51 13.28
CA VAL A 124 12.32 -20.20 13.47
C VAL A 124 13.38 -19.22 13.97
N PRO A 125 14.15 -19.57 15.03
CA PRO A 125 15.28 -18.77 15.47
C PRO A 125 16.28 -18.54 14.36
N LEU A 126 16.92 -17.37 14.36
CA LEU A 126 17.95 -17.04 13.39
C LEU A 126 19.09 -18.07 13.39
N SER A 127 19.56 -18.46 12.19
CA SER A 127 20.75 -19.30 12.06
C SER A 127 22.00 -18.61 12.65
N ALA A 128 23.00 -19.38 13.03
CA ALA A 128 24.27 -18.84 13.57
C ALA A 128 24.95 -17.82 12.64
N ALA A 129 24.76 -17.95 11.32
CA ALA A 129 25.26 -16.99 10.34
C ALA A 129 24.50 -15.66 10.41
N LEU A 130 23.17 -15.71 10.55
CA LEU A 130 22.32 -14.52 10.68
C LEU A 130 22.49 -13.84 12.04
N GLN A 131 22.68 -14.59 13.12
CA GLN A 131 22.89 -14.05 14.47
C GLN A 131 24.17 -13.18 14.58
N LYS A 132 25.14 -13.37 13.69
CA LYS A 132 26.33 -12.49 13.62
C LYS A 132 26.01 -11.09 13.07
N ARG A 133 24.89 -10.93 12.40
CA ARG A 133 24.49 -9.70 11.70
C ARG A 133 23.21 -9.07 12.24
N PHE A 134 22.33 -9.89 12.76
CA PHE A 134 21.00 -9.47 13.24
C PHE A 134 20.75 -10.10 14.61
N SER A 135 20.32 -9.31 15.58
CA SER A 135 20.04 -9.80 16.95
C SER A 135 18.70 -10.54 17.03
N SER A 136 17.79 -10.30 16.08
CA SER A 136 16.43 -10.85 16.12
C SER A 136 15.77 -10.90 14.74
N ASN A 137 14.66 -11.63 14.64
CA ASN A 137 13.76 -11.61 13.47
C ASN A 137 13.16 -10.21 13.21
N TRP A 138 13.09 -9.33 14.21
CA TRP A 138 12.71 -7.94 14.05
C TRP A 138 13.72 -7.19 13.18
N GLU A 139 14.99 -7.31 13.51
CA GLU A 139 16.07 -6.66 12.74
C GLU A 139 16.16 -7.23 11.32
N LEU A 140 16.08 -8.56 11.17
CA LEU A 140 16.14 -9.22 9.87
C LEU A 140 14.99 -8.76 8.97
N SER A 141 13.75 -8.78 9.47
CA SER A 141 12.58 -8.38 8.68
C SER A 141 12.63 -6.90 8.29
N THR A 142 13.05 -6.02 9.20
CA THR A 142 13.25 -4.59 8.93
C THR A 142 14.36 -4.35 7.92
N ALA A 143 15.50 -5.02 8.05
CA ALA A 143 16.63 -4.89 7.13
C ALA A 143 16.26 -5.33 5.70
N ARG A 144 15.46 -6.39 5.56
CA ARG A 144 14.97 -6.86 4.27
C ARG A 144 13.99 -5.86 3.63
N ALA A 145 13.05 -5.33 4.40
CA ALA A 145 12.16 -4.26 3.92
C ALA A 145 12.96 -3.02 3.49
N ALA A 146 13.94 -2.61 4.28
CA ALA A 146 14.81 -1.47 3.96
C ALA A 146 15.64 -1.71 2.70
N ALA A 147 16.11 -2.95 2.46
CA ALA A 147 16.85 -3.29 1.24
C ALA A 147 15.98 -3.13 -0.03
N VAL A 148 14.69 -3.49 0.03
CA VAL A 148 13.74 -3.27 -1.07
C VAL A 148 13.51 -1.78 -1.29
N VAL A 149 13.28 -1.01 -0.23
CA VAL A 149 13.13 0.46 -0.30
C VAL A 149 14.37 1.09 -0.93
N TRP A 150 15.56 0.65 -0.57
CA TRP A 150 16.81 1.14 -1.16
C TRP A 150 16.86 0.90 -2.69
N VAL A 151 16.42 -0.27 -3.17
CA VAL A 151 16.33 -0.56 -4.62
C VAL A 151 15.36 0.40 -5.30
N PHE A 152 14.19 0.65 -4.71
CA PHE A 152 13.22 1.57 -5.28
C PHE A 152 13.74 3.01 -5.35
N GLN A 153 14.43 3.48 -4.31
CA GLN A 153 15.01 4.81 -4.27
C GLN A 153 16.20 4.93 -5.22
N GLU A 154 17.27 4.13 -4.99
CA GLU A 154 18.57 4.35 -5.64
C GLU A 154 18.66 3.77 -7.05
N GLN A 155 17.97 2.65 -7.32
CA GLN A 155 18.06 1.99 -8.62
C GLN A 155 16.90 2.36 -9.54
N ALA A 156 15.74 2.62 -8.98
CA ALA A 156 14.55 2.96 -9.75
C ALA A 156 14.20 4.45 -9.74
N GLY A 157 14.76 5.25 -8.83
CA GLY A 157 14.52 6.69 -8.72
C GLY A 157 13.09 7.04 -8.31
N ILE A 158 12.51 6.25 -7.41
CA ILE A 158 11.23 6.59 -6.77
C ILE A 158 11.51 7.60 -5.66
N GLU A 159 10.66 8.61 -5.55
CA GLU A 159 10.80 9.68 -4.57
C GLU A 159 10.77 9.12 -3.14
N PRO A 160 11.78 9.44 -2.27
CA PRO A 160 11.89 8.84 -0.93
C PRO A 160 10.72 9.19 -0.01
N GLU A 161 10.06 10.32 -0.22
CA GLU A 161 8.88 10.75 0.56
C GLU A 161 7.69 9.78 0.41
N ARG A 162 7.67 9.00 -0.67
CA ARG A 162 6.65 7.99 -0.93
C ARG A 162 6.96 6.64 -0.30
N LEU A 163 8.20 6.44 0.17
CA LEU A 163 8.72 5.15 0.58
C LEU A 163 8.74 5.00 2.09
N SER A 164 8.33 3.84 2.59
CA SER A 164 8.53 3.45 3.99
C SER A 164 8.83 1.96 4.12
N ALA A 165 9.62 1.60 5.14
CA ALA A 165 9.97 0.23 5.47
C ALA A 165 9.47 -0.13 6.87
N ARG A 166 8.86 -1.33 7.03
CA ARG A 166 8.39 -1.87 8.30
C ARG A 166 8.83 -3.32 8.44
N GLY A 167 9.25 -3.72 9.64
CA GLY A 167 9.52 -5.12 9.96
C GLY A 167 8.53 -5.61 10.99
N TYR A 168 8.00 -6.83 10.82
CA TYR A 168 7.01 -7.41 11.73
C TYR A 168 7.48 -8.72 12.36
N SER A 169 8.72 -9.14 12.11
CA SER A 169 9.19 -10.43 12.64
C SER A 169 8.22 -11.54 12.22
N PHE A 170 7.89 -12.46 13.12
CA PHE A 170 6.91 -13.55 12.92
C PHE A 170 5.53 -13.26 13.53
N TYR A 171 5.25 -12.04 13.95
CA TYR A 171 4.03 -11.71 14.69
C TYR A 171 2.81 -11.44 13.79
N ARG A 172 2.97 -11.49 12.48
CA ARG A 172 1.87 -11.39 11.51
C ARG A 172 1.89 -12.58 10.54
N PRO A 173 1.66 -13.82 11.01
CA PRO A 173 1.67 -14.98 10.15
C PRO A 173 0.42 -15.00 9.27
N VAL A 174 0.58 -15.46 8.01
CA VAL A 174 -0.52 -15.72 7.06
C VAL A 174 -0.87 -17.22 6.99
N ALA A 175 0.01 -18.07 7.53
CA ALA A 175 -0.19 -19.51 7.59
C ALA A 175 0.41 -20.08 8.89
N PRO A 176 0.03 -21.32 9.31
CA PRO A 176 0.58 -21.94 10.52
C PRO A 176 2.10 -22.17 10.42
N ASN A 177 2.87 -21.67 11.39
CA ASN A 177 4.31 -21.92 11.49
C ASN A 177 4.67 -23.39 11.82
N THR A 178 3.68 -24.20 12.20
CA THR A 178 3.87 -25.62 12.52
C THR A 178 4.25 -26.49 11.31
N THR A 179 4.00 -26.00 10.10
CA THR A 179 4.33 -26.70 8.84
C THR A 179 5.40 -25.94 8.05
N GLU A 180 6.25 -26.67 7.29
CA GLU A 180 7.24 -26.02 6.43
C GLU A 180 6.58 -25.17 5.32
N ALA A 181 5.46 -25.65 4.77
CA ALA A 181 4.69 -24.90 3.79
C ALA A 181 4.17 -23.55 4.36
N GLY A 182 3.66 -23.56 5.59
CA GLY A 182 3.20 -22.35 6.27
C GLY A 182 4.36 -21.41 6.61
N ARG A 183 5.47 -21.92 7.10
CA ARG A 183 6.68 -21.10 7.31
C ARG A 183 7.17 -20.46 6.04
N HIS A 184 7.14 -21.20 4.91
CA HIS A 184 7.51 -20.67 3.60
C HIS A 184 6.63 -19.48 3.20
N GLN A 185 5.32 -19.54 3.43
CA GLN A 185 4.39 -18.43 3.18
C GLN A 185 4.63 -17.25 4.13
N ASN A 186 5.02 -17.52 5.38
CA ASN A 186 5.28 -16.48 6.37
C ASN A 186 6.58 -15.70 6.07
N ARG A 187 7.59 -16.34 5.48
CA ARG A 187 8.82 -15.66 5.01
C ARG A 187 8.53 -14.91 3.71
N ARG A 188 8.14 -13.65 3.83
CA ARG A 188 7.67 -12.84 2.68
C ARG A 188 7.99 -11.36 2.83
N ILE A 189 7.97 -10.67 1.71
CA ILE A 189 7.91 -9.20 1.61
C ILE A 189 6.56 -8.83 1.03
N GLU A 190 5.85 -7.93 1.69
CA GLU A 190 4.63 -7.31 1.17
C GLU A 190 4.96 -5.88 0.74
N ILE A 191 4.59 -5.52 -0.49
CA ILE A 191 4.71 -4.15 -1.02
C ILE A 191 3.29 -3.64 -1.18
N ILE A 192 2.94 -2.64 -0.38
CA ILE A 192 1.57 -2.12 -0.25
C ILE A 192 1.52 -0.74 -0.87
N LEU A 193 0.62 -0.59 -1.82
CA LEU A 193 0.34 0.65 -2.52
C LEU A 193 -1.00 1.20 -2.05
N GLY A 194 -1.03 2.46 -1.67
CA GLY A 194 -2.25 3.11 -1.21
C GLY A 194 -2.19 4.61 -1.39
N ALA A 195 -3.34 5.28 -1.20
CA ALA A 195 -3.36 6.73 -1.09
C ALA A 195 -2.46 7.17 0.08
N GLY A 196 -1.73 8.26 -0.10
CA GLY A 196 -1.01 8.90 0.99
C GLY A 196 -1.93 9.25 2.15
N ASP A 197 -1.43 9.11 3.37
CA ASP A 197 -2.13 9.54 4.59
C ASP A 197 -2.34 11.06 4.58
#